data_cb3ad2d27ab2a4b73a12de869de82232
#
_entry.id   cb3ad2d27ab2a4b73a12de869de82232
#
_cell.length_a   1.000
_cell.length_b   1.000
_cell.length_c   1.000
_cell.angle_alpha   90.00
_cell.angle_beta   90.00
_cell.angle_gamma   90.00
#
_symmetry.space_group_name_H-M   'P 1'
#
loop_
_entity.id
_entity.type
_entity.pdbx_description
1 polymer ?
#
loop_
_entity_poly.entity_id
_entity_poly.type
_entity_poly.pdbx_seq_one_letter_code
_entity_poly.pdbx_strand_id
1 'polypeptide(L)'
;AQDRSNVILYPTSYGAQHHDTEWLIGKGRVLDPTEWFIIIPNMFGNGLSSSPSNLEAPYGPERWPVFTHWDNVHAQRRLLAEVFGIEHLALIYGWSMGAQQALHWGAIFPDQVARICAVCGSARTSIHNRVFLEGVRATLTGDPAWTGTHFTAHPTRGLRAMGRVYAGWAMSQAFYREKLYETVGFTSLEDFLVRSWEANFLRRDAHDLLASLETWLASDISVYALLLGVRERALGAITARSIIMPSRTDL
;
A
#
# COMPACT_ATOMS: atom_id res chain seq x y z
N ALA A 1 6.25 5.72 23.50
CA ALA A 1 5.64 5.46 24.79
C ALA A 1 6.21 4.19 25.40
N GLN A 2 6.60 4.24 26.69
CA GLN A 2 7.30 3.13 27.33
C GLN A 2 6.35 1.95 27.66
N ASP A 3 5.06 2.21 27.84
CA ASP A 3 4.07 1.21 28.26
C ASP A 3 3.36 0.50 27.09
N ARG A 4 3.63 0.89 25.87
CA ARG A 4 3.02 0.34 24.64
C ARG A 4 1.48 0.33 24.64
N SER A 5 0.83 1.12 25.49
CA SER A 5 -0.63 1.21 25.55
C SER A 5 -1.24 2.04 24.43
N ASN A 6 -0.41 2.90 23.78
CA ASN A 6 -0.80 3.83 22.74
C ASN A 6 -0.12 3.48 21.41
N VAL A 7 -0.42 2.30 20.88
CA VAL A 7 0.19 1.80 19.64
C VAL A 7 -0.53 2.34 18.42
N ILE A 8 0.22 2.87 17.49
CA ILE A 8 -0.24 3.15 16.12
C ILE A 8 0.36 2.12 15.17
N LEU A 9 -0.50 1.42 14.44
CA LEU A 9 -0.10 0.60 13.30
C LEU A 9 -0.22 1.43 12.03
N TYR A 10 0.86 1.50 11.24
CA TYR A 10 0.89 2.23 9.97
C TYR A 10 1.35 1.30 8.84
N PRO A 11 0.46 0.48 8.25
CA PRO A 11 0.81 -0.42 7.15
C PRO A 11 1.30 0.33 5.92
N THR A 12 2.31 -0.22 5.24
CA THR A 12 2.83 0.35 3.99
C THR A 12 1.83 0.24 2.84
N SER A 13 2.04 1.06 1.79
CA SER A 13 1.20 1.10 0.59
C SER A 13 1.90 0.50 -0.62
N TYR A 14 1.25 0.54 -1.80
CA TYR A 14 1.78 0.03 -3.05
C TYR A 14 3.18 0.58 -3.37
N GLY A 15 4.12 -0.32 -3.60
CA GLY A 15 5.51 0.01 -3.92
C GLY A 15 6.26 0.79 -2.83
N ALA A 16 5.63 1.02 -1.67
CA ALA A 16 6.24 1.74 -0.55
C ALA A 16 6.92 0.79 0.44
N GLN A 17 8.01 1.25 1.01
CA GLN A 17 8.69 0.66 2.14
C GLN A 17 8.53 1.56 3.37
N HIS A 18 8.79 1.05 4.58
CA HIS A 18 8.56 1.82 5.81
C HIS A 18 9.21 3.21 5.82
N HIS A 19 10.43 3.34 5.30
CA HIS A 19 11.13 4.63 5.25
C HIS A 19 10.51 5.64 4.26
N ASP A 20 9.71 5.18 3.28
CA ASP A 20 8.99 6.10 2.39
C ASP A 20 7.84 6.83 3.12
N THR A 21 7.47 6.40 4.34
CA THR A 21 6.39 6.97 5.14
C THR A 21 6.88 7.86 6.30
N GLU A 22 8.17 7.87 6.58
CA GLU A 22 8.76 8.59 7.72
C GLU A 22 8.51 10.10 7.71
N TRP A 23 8.30 10.70 6.55
CA TRP A 23 7.99 12.12 6.42
C TRP A 23 6.71 12.56 7.18
N LEU A 24 5.81 11.64 7.50
CA LEU A 24 4.61 11.89 8.32
C LEU A 24 4.90 11.83 9.82
N ILE A 25 6.05 11.26 10.21
CA ILE A 25 6.40 11.00 11.60
C ILE A 25 7.34 12.09 12.10
N GLY A 26 7.07 12.62 13.28
CA GLY A 26 7.93 13.62 13.88
C GLY A 26 7.31 14.32 15.08
N LYS A 27 8.17 14.89 15.92
CA LYS A 27 7.74 15.65 17.10
C LYS A 27 6.82 16.81 16.69
N GLY A 28 5.68 16.92 17.36
CA GLY A 28 4.66 17.93 17.09
C GLY A 28 3.80 17.65 15.86
N ARG A 29 3.96 16.50 15.21
CA ARG A 29 3.06 15.99 14.15
C ARG A 29 1.99 15.10 14.75
N VAL A 30 0.98 14.71 13.93
CA VAL A 30 -0.07 13.77 14.37
C VAL A 30 0.54 12.40 14.73
N LEU A 31 1.56 11.97 14.00
CA LEU A 31 2.32 10.75 14.27
C LEU A 31 3.60 11.13 15.04
N ASP A 32 3.43 11.59 16.28
CA ASP A 32 4.54 11.99 17.16
C ASP A 32 5.10 10.77 17.91
N PRO A 33 6.36 10.37 17.65
CA PRO A 33 6.97 9.20 18.29
C PRO A 33 7.29 9.43 19.78
N THR A 34 7.20 10.67 20.29
CA THR A 34 7.32 10.95 21.72
C THR A 34 6.05 10.61 22.50
N GLU A 35 4.90 10.55 21.81
CA GLU A 35 3.59 10.24 22.39
C GLU A 35 3.11 8.83 22.02
N TRP A 36 3.47 8.34 20.83
CA TRP A 36 2.97 7.10 20.26
C TRP A 36 4.07 6.06 20.04
N PHE A 37 3.74 4.80 20.25
CA PHE A 37 4.56 3.70 19.77
C PHE A 37 4.09 3.32 18.36
N ILE A 38 4.86 3.73 17.34
CA ILE A 38 4.47 3.61 15.94
C ILE A 38 5.15 2.40 15.32
N ILE A 39 4.37 1.48 14.76
CA ILE A 39 4.85 0.30 14.07
C ILE A 39 4.47 0.40 12.59
N ILE A 40 5.45 0.28 11.71
CA ILE A 40 5.29 0.35 10.26
C ILE A 40 5.66 -1.02 9.66
N PRO A 41 4.71 -1.96 9.55
CA PRO A 41 4.98 -3.25 8.94
C PRO A 41 5.10 -3.11 7.42
N ASN A 42 6.14 -3.69 6.85
CA ASN A 42 6.25 -3.84 5.42
C ASN A 42 5.30 -4.95 4.93
N MET A 43 4.50 -4.67 3.91
CA MET A 43 3.63 -5.68 3.29
C MET A 43 4.44 -6.81 2.66
N PHE A 44 3.86 -8.00 2.56
CA PHE A 44 4.37 -9.04 1.69
C PHE A 44 4.53 -8.53 0.26
N GLY A 45 5.64 -8.85 -0.38
CA GLY A 45 5.92 -8.44 -1.75
C GLY A 45 6.41 -7.00 -1.91
N ASN A 46 6.88 -6.32 -0.84
CA ASN A 46 7.39 -4.94 -0.97
C ASN A 46 8.93 -4.83 -1.04
N GLY A 47 9.63 -5.97 -1.10
CA GLY A 47 11.10 -6.04 -1.20
C GLY A 47 11.84 -6.03 0.14
N LEU A 48 11.20 -5.74 1.28
CA LEU A 48 11.83 -5.76 2.61
C LEU A 48 11.26 -6.84 3.53
N SER A 49 9.96 -7.15 3.44
CA SER A 49 9.41 -8.39 3.99
C SER A 49 9.61 -9.53 2.98
N SER A 50 9.07 -10.72 3.25
CA SER A 50 9.07 -11.82 2.28
C SER A 50 8.53 -11.35 0.94
N SER A 51 9.30 -11.47 -0.13
CA SER A 51 9.03 -10.88 -1.44
C SER A 51 9.60 -11.76 -2.56
N PRO A 52 9.07 -11.70 -3.77
CA PRO A 52 9.62 -12.43 -4.91
C PRO A 52 11.12 -12.20 -5.11
N SER A 53 11.59 -10.97 -4.88
CA SER A 53 12.98 -10.56 -5.10
C SER A 53 13.96 -11.07 -4.05
N ASN A 54 13.49 -11.50 -2.86
CA ASN A 54 14.36 -11.85 -1.75
C ASN A 54 14.17 -13.27 -1.19
N LEU A 55 13.29 -14.07 -1.79
CA LEU A 55 13.13 -15.48 -1.44
C LEU A 55 13.75 -16.40 -2.49
N GLU A 56 14.39 -17.47 -1.99
CA GLU A 56 14.92 -18.55 -2.81
C GLU A 56 13.82 -19.54 -3.23
N ALA A 57 14.14 -20.42 -4.20
CA ALA A 57 13.26 -21.50 -4.57
C ALA A 57 12.76 -22.28 -3.33
N PRO A 58 11.47 -22.70 -3.30
CA PRO A 58 10.52 -22.67 -4.41
C PRO A 58 9.68 -21.38 -4.51
N TYR A 59 9.87 -20.39 -3.67
CA TYR A 59 8.99 -19.21 -3.50
C TYR A 59 9.49 -17.94 -4.20
N GLY A 60 10.42 -18.04 -5.11
CA GLY A 60 10.89 -16.93 -5.95
C GLY A 60 9.84 -16.44 -6.95
N PRO A 61 10.23 -15.55 -7.89
CA PRO A 61 9.30 -14.84 -8.78
C PRO A 61 8.31 -15.72 -9.55
N GLU A 62 8.73 -16.91 -9.97
CA GLU A 62 7.90 -17.83 -10.78
C GLU A 62 6.80 -18.54 -9.98
N ARG A 63 6.91 -18.60 -8.67
CA ARG A 63 6.02 -19.35 -7.79
C ARG A 63 5.54 -18.53 -6.60
N TRP A 64 5.62 -17.22 -6.70
CA TRP A 64 5.11 -16.34 -5.68
C TRP A 64 3.59 -16.46 -5.56
N PRO A 65 3.05 -16.79 -4.39
CA PRO A 65 1.60 -16.88 -4.21
C PRO A 65 0.97 -15.49 -4.22
N VAL A 66 -0.29 -15.41 -4.57
CA VAL A 66 -1.06 -14.17 -4.43
C VAL A 66 -1.38 -13.97 -2.94
N PHE A 67 -0.74 -13.00 -2.31
CA PHE A 67 -1.09 -12.53 -0.98
C PHE A 67 -2.21 -11.49 -1.07
N THR A 68 -3.13 -11.57 -0.13
CA THR A 68 -4.25 -10.63 0.02
C THR A 68 -4.04 -9.70 1.23
N HIS A 69 -4.95 -8.76 1.42
CA HIS A 69 -4.95 -7.99 2.68
C HIS A 69 -5.26 -8.85 3.90
N TRP A 70 -6.00 -9.96 3.74
CA TRP A 70 -6.20 -10.94 4.80
C TRP A 70 -4.87 -11.49 5.31
N ASP A 71 -4.02 -11.91 4.42
CA ASP A 71 -2.72 -12.50 4.77
C ASP A 71 -1.83 -11.47 5.45
N ASN A 72 -1.78 -10.24 4.91
CA ASN A 72 -1.02 -9.14 5.50
C ASN A 72 -1.51 -8.78 6.91
N VAL A 73 -2.83 -8.65 7.10
CA VAL A 73 -3.45 -8.32 8.38
C VAL A 73 -3.20 -9.41 9.42
N HIS A 74 -3.30 -10.69 9.05
CA HIS A 74 -3.00 -11.79 9.96
C HIS A 74 -1.53 -11.86 10.34
N ALA A 75 -0.61 -11.64 9.38
CA ALA A 75 0.82 -11.59 9.66
C ALA A 75 1.17 -10.40 10.58
N GLN A 76 0.58 -9.24 10.33
CA GLN A 76 0.74 -8.06 11.19
C GLN A 76 0.22 -8.32 12.61
N ARG A 77 -0.95 -8.95 12.73
CA ARG A 77 -1.50 -9.33 14.05
C ARG A 77 -0.57 -10.28 14.80
N ARG A 78 -0.03 -11.28 14.13
CA ARG A 78 0.94 -12.20 14.73
C ARG A 78 2.21 -11.46 15.15
N LEU A 79 2.75 -10.59 14.31
CA LEU A 79 3.90 -9.74 14.63
C LEU A 79 3.65 -8.92 15.91
N LEU A 80 2.48 -8.28 16.00
CA LEU A 80 2.11 -7.48 17.17
C LEU A 80 2.05 -8.31 18.43
N ALA A 81 1.38 -9.46 18.39
CA ALA A 81 1.19 -10.33 19.54
C ALA A 81 2.48 -11.06 19.95
N GLU A 82 3.14 -11.72 18.99
CA GLU A 82 4.25 -12.64 19.28
C GLU A 82 5.58 -11.91 19.55
N VAL A 83 5.82 -10.77 18.87
CA VAL A 83 7.08 -10.02 19.01
C VAL A 83 6.97 -8.87 20.01
N PHE A 84 5.84 -8.16 20.00
CA PHE A 84 5.67 -6.95 20.80
C PHE A 84 4.77 -7.13 22.03
N GLY A 85 4.01 -8.23 22.12
CA GLY A 85 3.04 -8.46 23.20
C GLY A 85 1.87 -7.47 23.14
N ILE A 86 1.48 -7.03 21.92
CA ILE A 86 0.42 -6.04 21.70
C ILE A 86 -0.82 -6.74 21.17
N GLU A 87 -1.93 -6.60 21.89
CA GLU A 87 -3.22 -7.17 21.52
C GLU A 87 -4.23 -6.12 21.03
N HIS A 88 -4.05 -4.85 21.42
CA HIS A 88 -4.96 -3.76 21.08
C HIS A 88 -4.21 -2.58 20.45
N LEU A 89 -4.83 -1.98 19.43
CA LEU A 89 -4.32 -0.83 18.70
C LEU A 89 -5.12 0.42 19.06
N ALA A 90 -4.43 1.47 19.47
CA ALA A 90 -5.04 2.77 19.71
C ALA A 90 -5.52 3.41 18.40
N LEU A 91 -4.76 3.20 17.32
CA LEU A 91 -5.06 3.72 15.98
C LEU A 91 -4.41 2.83 14.91
N ILE A 92 -5.14 2.59 13.83
CA ILE A 92 -4.53 2.22 12.56
C ILE A 92 -4.64 3.44 11.64
N TYR A 93 -3.48 3.95 11.23
CA TYR A 93 -3.39 5.00 10.22
C TYR A 93 -3.00 4.34 8.89
N GLY A 94 -3.77 4.58 7.84
CA GLY A 94 -3.49 4.00 6.53
C GLY A 94 -3.67 5.01 5.40
N TRP A 95 -2.75 4.98 4.44
CA TRP A 95 -2.84 5.71 3.20
C TRP A 95 -2.94 4.72 2.02
N SER A 96 -3.83 4.96 1.05
CA SER A 96 -3.99 4.13 -0.16
C SER A 96 -4.19 2.64 0.19
N MET A 97 -3.35 1.71 -0.27
CA MET A 97 -3.39 0.30 0.14
C MET A 97 -3.22 0.11 1.66
N GLY A 98 -2.50 1.00 2.35
CA GLY A 98 -2.45 1.01 3.81
C GLY A 98 -3.81 1.31 4.43
N ALA A 99 -4.61 2.17 3.80
CA ALA A 99 -5.99 2.42 4.22
C ALA A 99 -6.90 1.23 3.94
N GLN A 100 -6.71 0.50 2.83
CA GLN A 100 -7.40 -0.76 2.60
C GLN A 100 -7.10 -1.76 3.71
N GLN A 101 -5.83 -1.92 4.10
CA GLN A 101 -5.44 -2.78 5.22
C GLN A 101 -6.09 -2.34 6.54
N ALA A 102 -6.16 -1.03 6.80
CA ALA A 102 -6.80 -0.50 8.02
C ALA A 102 -8.29 -0.87 8.09
N LEU A 103 -9.01 -0.80 6.97
CA LEU A 103 -10.40 -1.23 6.88
C LEU A 103 -10.55 -2.75 7.08
N HIS A 104 -9.66 -3.55 6.48
CA HIS A 104 -9.63 -5.00 6.68
C HIS A 104 -9.38 -5.37 8.14
N TRP A 105 -8.44 -4.68 8.80
CA TRP A 105 -8.20 -4.84 10.24
C TRP A 105 -9.45 -4.63 11.07
N GLY A 106 -10.16 -3.51 10.84
CA GLY A 106 -11.38 -3.20 11.57
C GLY A 106 -12.50 -4.21 11.36
N ALA A 107 -12.60 -4.80 10.16
CA ALA A 107 -13.62 -5.81 9.86
C ALA A 107 -13.27 -7.21 10.39
N ILE A 108 -11.99 -7.58 10.38
CA ILE A 108 -11.52 -8.92 10.78
C ILE A 108 -11.33 -9.00 12.31
N PHE A 109 -10.81 -7.94 12.93
CA PHE A 109 -10.50 -7.86 14.35
C PHE A 109 -11.13 -6.62 15.01
N PRO A 110 -12.47 -6.48 14.98
CA PRO A 110 -13.14 -5.27 15.45
C PRO A 110 -12.84 -4.92 16.91
N ASP A 111 -12.66 -5.92 17.78
CA ASP A 111 -12.40 -5.72 19.21
C ASP A 111 -10.94 -5.31 19.52
N GLN A 112 -10.04 -5.40 18.53
CA GLN A 112 -8.62 -5.08 18.71
C GLN A 112 -8.24 -3.68 18.23
N VAL A 113 -9.16 -2.94 17.59
CA VAL A 113 -8.90 -1.64 16.98
C VAL A 113 -9.81 -0.57 17.55
N ALA A 114 -9.24 0.39 18.27
CA ALA A 114 -10.02 1.47 18.85
C ALA A 114 -10.38 2.57 17.84
N ARG A 115 -9.47 2.88 16.91
CA ARG A 115 -9.64 3.95 15.89
C ARG A 115 -9.02 3.56 14.57
N ILE A 116 -9.61 4.10 13.48
CA ILE A 116 -9.09 3.99 12.11
C ILE A 116 -9.03 5.38 11.49
N CYS A 117 -7.92 5.68 10.84
CA CYS A 117 -7.81 6.81 9.92
C CYS A 117 -7.40 6.27 8.54
N ALA A 118 -8.34 6.22 7.61
CA ALA A 118 -8.17 5.69 6.26
C ALA A 118 -8.18 6.83 5.24
N VAL A 119 -7.01 7.08 4.63
CA VAL A 119 -6.81 8.20 3.68
C VAL A 119 -6.63 7.65 2.27
N CYS A 120 -7.44 8.12 1.32
CA CYS A 120 -7.36 7.74 -0.11
C CYS A 120 -7.38 6.22 -0.34
N GLY A 121 -8.19 5.48 0.42
CA GLY A 121 -8.36 4.05 0.30
C GLY A 121 -9.82 3.66 0.15
N SER A 122 -10.06 2.41 -0.23
CA SER A 122 -11.38 1.87 -0.47
C SER A 122 -11.57 0.50 0.20
N ALA A 123 -12.83 0.15 0.47
CA ALA A 123 -13.17 -1.18 0.99
C ALA A 123 -13.03 -2.29 -0.06
N ARG A 124 -13.01 -1.91 -1.34
CA ARG A 124 -12.82 -2.80 -2.48
C ARG A 124 -12.24 -2.03 -3.66
N THR A 125 -11.31 -2.64 -4.39
CA THR A 125 -10.81 -2.09 -5.64
C THR A 125 -11.95 -1.97 -6.66
N SER A 126 -12.23 -0.72 -7.07
CA SER A 126 -13.30 -0.43 -8.04
C SER A 126 -12.93 -0.95 -9.44
N ILE A 127 -13.95 -1.09 -10.31
CA ILE A 127 -13.72 -1.48 -11.71
C ILE A 127 -12.84 -0.45 -12.42
N HIS A 128 -13.05 0.84 -12.16
CA HIS A 128 -12.24 1.90 -12.76
C HIS A 128 -10.78 1.83 -12.30
N ASN A 129 -10.57 1.65 -10.99
CA ASN A 129 -9.22 1.46 -10.44
C ASN A 129 -8.55 0.20 -11.03
N ARG A 130 -9.31 -0.88 -11.25
CA ARG A 130 -8.81 -2.09 -11.91
C ARG A 130 -8.30 -1.81 -13.34
N VAL A 131 -9.00 -0.98 -14.12
CA VAL A 131 -8.55 -0.60 -15.47
C VAL A 131 -7.18 0.10 -15.42
N PHE A 132 -6.99 1.02 -14.48
CA PHE A 132 -5.70 1.65 -14.24
C PHE A 132 -4.61 0.61 -13.89
N LEU A 133 -4.89 -0.29 -12.94
CA LEU A 133 -3.93 -1.31 -12.50
C LEU A 133 -3.55 -2.28 -13.62
N GLU A 134 -4.48 -2.63 -14.51
CA GLU A 134 -4.18 -3.42 -15.71
C GLU A 134 -3.28 -2.63 -16.68
N GLY A 135 -3.45 -1.32 -16.79
CA GLY A 135 -2.54 -0.45 -17.52
C GLY A 135 -1.12 -0.47 -16.93
N VAL A 136 -1.01 -0.37 -15.60
CA VAL A 136 0.27 -0.49 -14.89
C VAL A 136 0.92 -1.86 -15.11
N ARG A 137 0.14 -2.94 -15.01
CA ARG A 137 0.61 -4.31 -15.32
C ARG A 137 1.19 -4.37 -16.74
N ALA A 138 0.43 -3.86 -17.72
CA ALA A 138 0.82 -3.90 -19.12
C ALA A 138 2.13 -3.16 -19.40
N THR A 139 2.45 -2.07 -18.68
CA THR A 139 3.75 -1.40 -18.84
C THR A 139 4.92 -2.28 -18.43
N LEU A 140 4.78 -3.04 -17.34
CA LEU A 140 5.82 -3.94 -16.84
C LEU A 140 5.94 -5.18 -17.73
N THR A 141 4.82 -5.86 -18.00
CA THR A 141 4.82 -7.10 -18.78
C THR A 141 5.02 -6.88 -20.28
N GLY A 142 4.94 -5.65 -20.77
CA GLY A 142 5.33 -5.25 -22.11
C GLY A 142 6.84 -4.99 -22.30
N ASP A 143 7.63 -5.04 -21.22
CA ASP A 143 9.07 -4.91 -21.32
C ASP A 143 9.69 -6.15 -21.98
N PRO A 144 10.70 -6.02 -22.88
CA PRO A 144 11.39 -7.15 -23.50
C PRO A 144 12.01 -8.15 -22.52
N ALA A 145 12.30 -7.73 -21.29
CA ALA A 145 12.82 -8.63 -20.24
C ALA A 145 11.75 -9.59 -19.68
N TRP A 146 10.47 -9.39 -19.96
CA TRP A 146 9.38 -10.22 -19.48
C TRP A 146 9.26 -11.52 -20.30
N THR A 147 9.31 -12.69 -19.63
CA THR A 147 9.21 -14.01 -20.28
C THR A 147 7.78 -14.56 -20.36
N GLY A 148 6.82 -13.89 -19.76
CA GLY A 148 5.47 -14.43 -19.50
C GLY A 148 5.25 -14.86 -18.06
N THR A 149 6.33 -15.10 -17.30
CA THR A 149 6.28 -15.52 -15.89
C THR A 149 7.21 -14.73 -14.97
N HIS A 150 8.36 -14.29 -15.46
CA HIS A 150 9.35 -13.53 -14.69
C HIS A 150 10.16 -12.59 -15.58
N PHE A 151 10.92 -11.69 -14.99
CA PHE A 151 11.87 -10.82 -15.70
C PHE A 151 13.26 -11.46 -15.70
N THR A 152 13.90 -11.49 -16.87
CA THR A 152 15.29 -11.98 -17.04
C THR A 152 16.35 -10.92 -16.71
N ALA A 153 15.95 -9.66 -16.62
CA ALA A 153 16.77 -8.52 -16.27
C ALA A 153 15.88 -7.41 -15.69
N HIS A 154 16.50 -6.39 -15.11
CA HIS A 154 15.77 -5.22 -14.62
C HIS A 154 15.04 -4.51 -15.77
N PRO A 155 13.69 -4.46 -15.77
CA PRO A 155 12.91 -3.98 -16.91
C PRO A 155 12.84 -2.44 -16.92
N THR A 156 13.95 -1.80 -17.22
CA THR A 156 14.11 -0.34 -17.15
C THR A 156 13.07 0.41 -17.97
N ARG A 157 12.72 -0.09 -19.18
CA ARG A 157 11.73 0.55 -20.05
C ARG A 157 10.33 0.45 -19.47
N GLY A 158 9.96 -0.75 -18.98
CA GLY A 158 8.67 -0.99 -18.32
C GLY A 158 8.49 -0.15 -17.07
N LEU A 159 9.51 -0.08 -16.22
CA LEU A 159 9.48 0.72 -14.98
C LEU A 159 9.35 2.22 -15.25
N ARG A 160 10.04 2.75 -16.26
CA ARG A 160 9.89 4.15 -16.69
C ARG A 160 8.49 4.42 -17.23
N ALA A 161 7.98 3.55 -18.09
CA ALA A 161 6.62 3.66 -18.62
C ALA A 161 5.58 3.60 -17.49
N MET A 162 5.75 2.67 -16.53
CA MET A 162 4.93 2.58 -15.33
C MET A 162 4.90 3.89 -14.54
N GLY A 163 6.08 4.51 -14.31
CA GLY A 163 6.17 5.80 -13.62
C GLY A 163 5.32 6.87 -14.27
N ARG A 164 5.36 6.98 -15.60
CA ARG A 164 4.57 7.96 -16.35
C ARG A 164 3.06 7.68 -16.32
N VAL A 165 2.66 6.41 -16.44
CA VAL A 165 1.25 6.03 -16.34
C VAL A 165 0.74 6.32 -14.92
N TYR A 166 1.53 5.95 -13.91
CA TYR A 166 1.17 6.17 -12.50
C TYR A 166 1.06 7.66 -12.15
N ALA A 167 1.93 8.50 -12.71
CA ALA A 167 1.87 9.95 -12.52
C ALA A 167 0.52 10.54 -12.93
N GLY A 168 -0.04 10.08 -14.06
CA GLY A 168 -1.34 10.54 -14.56
C GLY A 168 -2.52 10.17 -13.66
N TRP A 169 -2.40 9.06 -12.92
CA TRP A 169 -3.39 8.62 -11.95
C TRP A 169 -3.22 9.29 -10.58
N ALA A 170 -2.00 9.35 -10.04
CA ALA A 170 -1.74 9.71 -8.66
C ALA A 170 -1.91 11.20 -8.35
N MET A 171 -1.88 12.06 -9.36
CA MET A 171 -2.02 13.50 -9.21
C MET A 171 -3.29 14.02 -9.86
N SER A 172 -3.93 15.01 -9.23
CA SER A 172 -5.14 15.61 -9.78
C SER A 172 -4.87 16.36 -11.08
N GLN A 173 -5.91 16.53 -11.91
CA GLN A 173 -5.85 17.39 -13.08
C GLN A 173 -5.40 18.82 -12.75
N ALA A 174 -5.85 19.37 -11.61
CA ALA A 174 -5.46 20.69 -11.14
C ALA A 174 -3.96 20.78 -10.86
N PHE A 175 -3.36 19.72 -10.29
CA PHE A 175 -1.92 19.67 -10.05
C PHE A 175 -1.12 19.94 -11.33
N TYR A 176 -1.50 19.34 -12.45
CA TYR A 176 -0.84 19.54 -13.74
C TYR A 176 -1.20 20.87 -14.41
N ARG A 177 -2.48 21.24 -14.41
CA ARG A 177 -2.96 22.49 -15.02
C ARG A 177 -2.33 23.72 -14.38
N GLU A 178 -2.18 23.69 -13.05
CA GLU A 178 -1.64 24.79 -12.25
C GLU A 178 -0.13 24.65 -12.03
N LYS A 179 0.51 23.67 -12.66
CA LYS A 179 1.96 23.40 -12.60
C LYS A 179 2.50 23.31 -11.16
N LEU A 180 1.74 22.70 -10.27
CA LEU A 180 2.13 22.62 -8.85
C LEU A 180 3.43 21.84 -8.64
N TYR A 181 3.90 21.05 -9.62
CA TYR A 181 5.22 20.44 -9.61
C TYR A 181 6.37 21.47 -9.51
N GLU A 182 6.16 22.72 -9.99
CA GLU A 182 7.15 23.80 -9.84
C GLU A 182 7.28 24.23 -8.37
N THR A 183 6.18 24.22 -7.61
CA THR A 183 6.18 24.59 -6.17
C THR A 183 6.89 23.56 -5.29
N VAL A 184 7.05 22.34 -5.77
CA VAL A 184 7.75 21.26 -5.05
C VAL A 184 9.16 21.01 -5.62
N GLY A 185 9.69 21.96 -6.41
CA GLY A 185 11.10 22.01 -6.77
C GLY A 185 11.48 21.37 -8.11
N PHE A 186 10.51 21.15 -9.00
CA PHE A 186 10.78 20.69 -10.37
C PHE A 186 10.68 21.82 -11.38
N THR A 187 11.59 21.83 -12.36
CA THR A 187 11.74 22.93 -13.33
C THR A 187 10.81 22.80 -14.55
N SER A 188 10.27 21.60 -14.79
CA SER A 188 9.36 21.31 -15.89
C SER A 188 8.56 20.05 -15.61
N LEU A 189 7.52 19.79 -16.41
CA LEU A 189 6.77 18.54 -16.36
C LEU A 189 7.69 17.33 -16.63
N GLU A 190 8.58 17.41 -17.60
CA GLU A 190 9.50 16.32 -17.91
C GLU A 190 10.48 16.08 -16.74
N ASP A 191 11.00 17.13 -16.12
CA ASP A 191 11.83 17.04 -14.93
C ASP A 191 11.09 16.34 -13.77
N PHE A 192 9.82 16.68 -13.55
CA PHE A 192 8.97 16.02 -12.56
C PHE A 192 8.76 14.53 -12.88
N LEU A 193 8.41 14.20 -14.12
CA LEU A 193 8.17 12.81 -14.51
C LEU A 193 9.44 11.95 -14.36
N VAL A 194 10.59 12.46 -14.80
CA VAL A 194 11.85 11.71 -14.76
C VAL A 194 12.39 11.58 -13.33
N ARG A 195 12.53 12.71 -12.62
CA ARG A 195 13.20 12.73 -11.31
C ARG A 195 12.31 12.28 -10.14
N SER A 196 11.00 12.33 -10.30
CA SER A 196 10.07 11.87 -9.28
C SER A 196 9.53 10.47 -9.62
N TRP A 197 8.75 10.34 -10.67
CA TRP A 197 7.99 9.12 -10.95
C TRP A 197 8.82 7.99 -11.54
N GLU A 198 9.60 8.25 -12.60
CA GLU A 198 10.47 7.21 -13.16
C GLU A 198 11.52 6.79 -12.14
N ALA A 199 12.18 7.75 -11.48
CA ALA A 199 13.20 7.45 -10.46
C ALA A 199 12.63 6.65 -9.29
N ASN A 200 11.38 6.92 -8.87
CA ASN A 200 10.75 6.17 -7.78
C ASN A 200 10.57 4.68 -8.14
N PHE A 201 10.11 4.36 -9.35
CA PHE A 201 9.88 2.97 -9.73
C PHE A 201 11.17 2.26 -10.18
N LEU A 202 12.12 2.97 -10.77
CA LEU A 202 13.42 2.40 -11.15
C LEU A 202 14.22 1.80 -9.97
N ARG A 203 14.00 2.26 -8.76
CA ARG A 203 14.64 1.72 -7.56
C ARG A 203 13.97 0.47 -6.99
N ARG A 204 12.86 0.01 -7.57
CA ARG A 204 12.07 -1.13 -7.10
C ARG A 204 12.31 -2.36 -7.97
N ASP A 205 12.18 -3.53 -7.38
CA ASP A 205 12.12 -4.77 -8.13
C ASP A 205 10.74 -4.91 -8.80
N ALA A 206 10.73 -5.28 -10.07
CA ALA A 206 9.49 -5.36 -10.85
C ALA A 206 8.61 -6.56 -10.46
N HIS A 207 9.20 -7.66 -9.97
CA HIS A 207 8.41 -8.78 -9.46
C HIS A 207 7.67 -8.38 -8.17
N ASP A 208 8.32 -7.60 -7.31
CA ASP A 208 7.71 -7.09 -6.08
C ASP A 208 6.56 -6.13 -6.40
N LEU A 209 6.74 -5.28 -7.41
CA LEU A 209 5.68 -4.39 -7.87
C LEU A 209 4.49 -5.17 -8.45
N LEU A 210 4.73 -6.24 -9.23
CA LEU A 210 3.66 -7.11 -9.71
C LEU A 210 2.97 -7.85 -8.56
N ALA A 211 3.72 -8.38 -7.60
CA ALA A 211 3.15 -9.07 -6.43
C ALA A 211 2.23 -8.14 -5.61
N SER A 212 2.68 -6.92 -5.34
CA SER A 212 1.88 -5.92 -4.64
C SER A 212 0.66 -5.46 -5.46
N LEU A 213 0.78 -5.45 -6.79
CA LEU A 213 -0.33 -5.13 -7.70
C LEU A 213 -1.43 -6.20 -7.64
N GLU A 214 -1.07 -7.48 -7.57
CA GLU A 214 -2.03 -8.57 -7.39
C GLU A 214 -2.78 -8.44 -6.06
N THR A 215 -2.08 -8.09 -4.97
CA THR A 215 -2.70 -7.81 -3.68
C THR A 215 -3.73 -6.69 -3.79
N TRP A 216 -3.41 -5.61 -4.51
CA TRP A 216 -4.33 -4.49 -4.72
C TRP A 216 -5.54 -4.90 -5.57
N LEU A 217 -5.33 -5.63 -6.67
CA LEU A 217 -6.40 -6.14 -7.53
C LEU A 217 -7.35 -7.08 -6.79
N ALA A 218 -6.83 -7.88 -5.87
CA ALA A 218 -7.60 -8.81 -5.05
C ALA A 218 -8.31 -8.15 -3.87
N SER A 219 -8.11 -6.84 -3.63
CA SER A 219 -8.66 -6.15 -2.46
C SER A 219 -10.19 -6.06 -2.52
N ASP A 220 -10.84 -6.80 -1.64
CA ASP A 220 -12.26 -6.73 -1.33
C ASP A 220 -12.48 -7.17 0.12
N ILE A 221 -12.99 -6.26 0.94
CA ILE A 221 -13.23 -6.50 2.37
C ILE A 221 -14.26 -7.62 2.63
N SER A 222 -15.12 -7.90 1.66
CA SER A 222 -16.27 -8.80 1.83
C SER A 222 -15.96 -10.27 1.53
N VAL A 223 -14.85 -10.60 0.86
CA VAL A 223 -14.62 -11.96 0.32
C VAL A 223 -14.29 -13.02 1.38
N TYR A 224 -14.09 -12.62 2.61
CA TYR A 224 -13.71 -13.55 3.69
C TYR A 224 -14.91 -14.36 4.20
N ALA A 225 -14.69 -15.63 4.49
CA ALA A 225 -15.74 -16.57 4.87
C ALA A 225 -16.60 -16.07 6.05
N LEU A 226 -16.00 -15.44 7.05
CA LEU A 226 -16.71 -14.88 8.20
C LEU A 226 -17.68 -13.73 7.83
N LEU A 227 -17.45 -13.06 6.68
CA LEU A 227 -18.24 -11.93 6.20
C LEU A 227 -19.24 -12.33 5.10
N LEU A 228 -19.21 -13.60 4.68
CA LEU A 228 -20.14 -14.24 3.75
C LEU A 228 -20.28 -13.55 2.38
N GLY A 229 -19.25 -12.84 1.92
CA GLY A 229 -19.29 -12.11 0.65
C GLY A 229 -20.17 -10.86 0.66
N VAL A 230 -20.69 -10.43 1.82
CA VAL A 230 -21.61 -9.30 1.96
C VAL A 230 -20.86 -8.06 2.44
N ARG A 231 -20.73 -7.05 1.58
CA ARG A 231 -19.96 -5.83 1.89
C ARG A 231 -20.53 -5.04 3.06
N GLU A 232 -21.84 -4.90 3.11
CA GLU A 232 -22.55 -4.22 4.19
C GLU A 232 -22.26 -4.87 5.53
N ARG A 233 -22.16 -6.19 5.55
CA ARG A 233 -21.79 -6.95 6.75
C ARG A 233 -20.35 -6.69 7.15
N ALA A 234 -19.43 -6.65 6.18
CA ALA A 234 -18.03 -6.37 6.43
C ALA A 234 -17.82 -4.96 6.98
N LEU A 235 -18.46 -3.96 6.39
CA LEU A 235 -18.40 -2.58 6.86
C LEU A 235 -19.10 -2.41 8.21
N GLY A 236 -20.24 -3.09 8.42
CA GLY A 236 -20.99 -3.09 9.68
C GLY A 236 -20.25 -3.78 10.84
N ALA A 237 -19.27 -4.63 10.56
CA ALA A 237 -18.43 -5.25 11.58
C ALA A 237 -17.40 -4.28 12.18
N ILE A 238 -17.10 -3.15 11.51
CA ILE A 238 -16.12 -2.17 12.00
C ILE A 238 -16.74 -1.37 13.14
N THR A 239 -16.33 -1.64 14.36
CA THR A 239 -16.75 -0.92 15.58
C THR A 239 -15.83 0.25 15.93
N ALA A 240 -14.65 0.30 15.33
CA ALA A 240 -13.66 1.35 15.53
C ALA A 240 -14.20 2.74 15.16
N ARG A 241 -13.88 3.74 15.97
CA ARG A 241 -14.15 5.16 15.60
C ARG A 241 -13.30 5.51 14.40
N SER A 242 -13.95 5.85 13.28
CA SER A 242 -13.26 5.95 11.99
C SER A 242 -13.32 7.35 11.40
N ILE A 243 -12.18 7.78 10.86
CA ILE A 243 -12.06 8.91 9.93
C ILE A 243 -11.77 8.30 8.55
N ILE A 244 -12.68 8.49 7.62
CA ILE A 244 -12.53 8.05 6.23
C ILE A 244 -12.39 9.29 5.37
N MET A 245 -11.22 9.44 4.74
CA MET A 245 -10.85 10.61 3.93
C MET A 245 -10.64 10.21 2.47
N PRO A 246 -11.70 10.06 1.66
CA PRO A 246 -11.52 9.90 0.23
C PRO A 246 -11.03 11.23 -0.37
N SER A 247 -10.21 11.16 -1.41
CA SER A 247 -9.90 12.34 -2.20
C SER A 247 -11.07 12.66 -3.14
N ARG A 248 -11.40 13.93 -3.29
CA ARG A 248 -12.46 14.38 -4.21
C ARG A 248 -12.10 14.13 -5.68
N THR A 249 -10.82 14.05 -5.98
CA THR A 249 -10.27 13.89 -7.34
C THR A 249 -9.55 12.55 -7.53
N ASP A 250 -9.63 11.66 -6.56
CA ASP A 250 -9.15 10.29 -6.65
C ASP A 250 -10.14 9.48 -7.51
N LEU A 251 -9.64 8.77 -8.49
CA LEU A 251 -10.43 8.13 -9.55
C LEU A 251 -10.71 6.66 -9.25
#